data_48bfa74f9c65a4b2a77ae96809aaf97f
#
_entry.id   48bfa74f9c65a4b2a77ae96809aaf97f
#
_cell.length_a   1.000
_cell.length_b   1.000
_cell.length_c   1.000
_cell.angle_alpha   90.00
_cell.angle_beta   90.00
_cell.angle_gamma   90.00
#
_symmetry.space_group_name_H-M   'P 1'
#
loop_
_entity.id
_entity.type
_entity.pdbx_description
1 polymer ?
#
loop_
_entity_poly.entity_id
_entity_poly.type
_entity_poly.pdbx_seq_one_letter_code
_entity_poly.pdbx_strand_id
1 'polypeptide(L)'
;EIKDKKVKDFLKLLILRCLHSTLHDKRPIADFHVFKRKIRSNSLGMLEGMSSLDKYLINSRNKFSIYSKSSLKAHKTKELKSKKVKLIVTSPPYPGINISYSRWQIHGRRNTALPYFVLGIPVPENKSIFNFQSPRNKSYDIYFDKLEKIFKSIRKICSKDTVILQLVAFNRQNGIFEKYLKTLEDCGFKELKLKKQGRVWRKVPNRSWQAKFVKGDISSSNEVLLLHKLK
;
A
#
# COMPACT_ATOMS: atom_id res chain seq x y z
N GLU A 1 -7.55 32.62 10.70
CA GLU A 1 -6.46 31.64 10.50
C GLU A 1 -6.49 30.58 11.59
N ILE A 2 -6.36 29.28 11.21
CA ILE A 2 -6.38 28.17 12.17
C ILE A 2 -4.98 28.04 12.77
N LYS A 3 -4.85 28.38 14.06
CA LYS A 3 -3.57 28.36 14.78
C LYS A 3 -3.17 26.95 15.25
N ASP A 4 -4.12 26.10 15.65
CA ASP A 4 -3.83 24.75 16.10
C ASP A 4 -3.40 23.85 14.93
N LYS A 5 -2.18 23.34 15.02
CA LYS A 5 -1.60 22.48 13.97
C LYS A 5 -2.37 21.18 13.82
N LYS A 6 -2.87 20.56 14.90
CA LYS A 6 -3.62 19.28 14.83
C LYS A 6 -4.94 19.48 14.13
N VAL A 7 -5.65 20.57 14.43
CA VAL A 7 -6.89 20.94 13.76
C VAL A 7 -6.63 21.22 12.27
N LYS A 8 -5.57 21.97 11.96
CA LYS A 8 -5.17 22.24 10.57
C LYS A 8 -4.87 20.96 9.80
N ASP A 9 -4.14 20.02 10.38
CA ASP A 9 -3.79 18.75 9.74
C ASP A 9 -5.04 17.86 9.57
N PHE A 10 -5.94 17.81 10.57
CA PHE A 10 -7.23 17.13 10.46
C PHE A 10 -8.05 17.69 9.29
N LEU A 11 -8.18 19.01 9.17
CA LEU A 11 -8.94 19.64 8.11
C LEU A 11 -8.32 19.39 6.72
N LYS A 12 -6.99 19.38 6.60
CA LYS A 12 -6.31 19.00 5.35
C LYS A 12 -6.66 17.55 4.95
N LEU A 13 -6.62 16.61 5.90
CA LEU A 13 -6.98 15.21 5.64
C LEU A 13 -8.46 15.07 5.28
N LEU A 14 -9.34 15.81 5.95
CA LEU A 14 -10.78 15.84 5.65
C LEU A 14 -11.03 16.33 4.23
N ILE A 15 -10.41 17.46 3.85
CA ILE A 15 -10.49 18.01 2.49
C ILE A 15 -10.00 16.98 1.47
N LEU A 16 -8.85 16.35 1.71
CA LEU A 16 -8.31 15.31 0.83
C LEU A 16 -9.29 14.15 0.65
N ARG A 17 -9.88 13.66 1.73
CA ARG A 17 -10.87 12.57 1.68
C ARG A 17 -12.11 12.97 0.86
N CYS A 18 -12.60 14.20 1.05
CA CYS A 18 -13.74 14.71 0.30
C CYS A 18 -13.41 14.89 -1.19
N LEU A 19 -12.27 15.50 -1.50
CA LEU A 19 -11.81 15.68 -2.88
C LEU A 19 -11.57 14.36 -3.59
N HIS A 20 -10.96 13.38 -2.94
CA HIS A 20 -10.79 12.04 -3.51
C HIS A 20 -12.12 11.43 -3.91
N SER A 21 -13.13 11.49 -3.03
CA SER A 21 -14.44 10.91 -3.29
C SER A 21 -15.27 11.68 -4.33
N THR A 22 -14.95 12.95 -4.60
CA THR A 22 -15.68 13.78 -5.58
C THR A 22 -15.00 13.81 -6.95
N LEU A 23 -13.68 13.72 -6.99
CA LEU A 23 -12.91 13.86 -8.23
C LEU A 23 -12.52 12.53 -8.87
N HIS A 24 -12.36 11.47 -8.06
CA HIS A 24 -11.84 10.18 -8.56
C HIS A 24 -12.88 9.38 -9.36
N ASP A 25 -14.15 9.64 -9.16
CA ASP A 25 -15.23 8.95 -9.87
C ASP A 25 -15.41 9.53 -11.30
N LYS A 26 -15.94 8.73 -12.21
CA LYS A 26 -16.30 9.14 -13.59
C LYS A 26 -17.53 10.05 -13.65
N ARG A 27 -18.20 10.25 -12.53
CA ARG A 27 -19.38 11.11 -12.42
C ARG A 27 -19.02 12.57 -12.70
N PRO A 28 -19.98 13.39 -13.10
CA PRO A 28 -19.77 14.83 -13.17
C PRO A 28 -19.19 15.36 -11.86
N ILE A 29 -18.37 16.41 -11.96
CA ILE A 29 -17.83 17.07 -10.76
C ILE A 29 -19.00 17.42 -9.86
N ALA A 30 -18.95 16.97 -8.62
CA ALA A 30 -20.00 17.24 -7.67
C ALA A 30 -20.10 18.76 -7.43
N ASP A 31 -21.34 19.26 -7.36
CA ASP A 31 -21.57 20.64 -7.01
C ASP A 31 -21.14 20.96 -5.57
N PHE A 32 -21.14 22.23 -5.23
CA PHE A 32 -20.71 22.70 -3.92
C PHE A 32 -21.57 22.14 -2.77
N HIS A 33 -22.87 21.91 -2.99
CA HIS A 33 -23.76 21.35 -1.98
C HIS A 33 -23.45 19.91 -1.67
N VAL A 34 -23.13 19.11 -2.69
CA VAL A 34 -22.67 17.73 -2.53
C VAL A 34 -21.33 17.70 -1.79
N PHE A 35 -20.43 18.61 -2.12
CA PHE A 35 -19.14 18.73 -1.43
C PHE A 35 -19.32 19.09 0.05
N LYS A 36 -20.17 20.06 0.38
CA LYS A 36 -20.51 20.40 1.78
C LYS A 36 -21.07 19.22 2.56
N ARG A 37 -22.01 18.47 1.98
CA ARG A 37 -22.57 17.26 2.63
C ARG A 37 -21.47 16.22 2.90
N LYS A 38 -20.54 16.03 1.95
CA LYS A 38 -19.42 15.12 2.13
C LYS A 38 -18.45 15.58 3.21
N ILE A 39 -18.19 16.88 3.33
CA ILE A 39 -17.38 17.40 4.45
C ILE A 39 -18.04 17.01 5.77
N ARG A 40 -19.33 17.28 5.93
CA ARG A 40 -20.07 16.98 7.16
C ARG A 40 -20.04 15.48 7.51
N SER A 41 -20.41 14.61 6.56
CA SER A 41 -20.46 13.17 6.80
C SER A 41 -19.07 12.56 7.03
N ASN A 42 -18.06 12.99 6.28
CA ASN A 42 -16.69 12.50 6.47
C ASN A 42 -16.05 13.02 7.77
N SER A 43 -16.37 14.25 8.20
CA SER A 43 -15.85 14.77 9.48
C SER A 43 -16.37 13.94 10.65
N LEU A 44 -17.67 13.64 10.69
CA LEU A 44 -18.27 12.77 11.70
C LEU A 44 -17.60 11.38 11.71
N GLY A 45 -17.53 10.71 10.57
CA GLY A 45 -16.92 9.39 10.48
C GLY A 45 -15.42 9.37 10.81
N MET A 46 -14.68 10.46 10.54
CA MET A 46 -13.28 10.59 10.95
C MET A 46 -13.17 10.78 12.47
N LEU A 47 -14.02 11.61 13.08
CA LEU A 47 -14.00 11.82 14.53
C LEU A 47 -14.41 10.57 15.29
N GLU A 48 -15.43 9.85 14.84
CA GLU A 48 -15.84 8.56 15.40
C GLU A 48 -14.69 7.52 15.32
N GLY A 49 -14.03 7.44 14.17
CA GLY A 49 -12.89 6.55 13.98
C GLY A 49 -11.71 6.91 14.89
N MET A 50 -11.41 8.19 15.06
CA MET A 50 -10.38 8.66 15.98
C MET A 50 -10.73 8.34 17.42
N SER A 51 -11.98 8.61 17.85
CA SER A 51 -12.45 8.29 19.19
C SER A 51 -12.38 6.79 19.49
N SER A 52 -12.76 5.95 18.52
CA SER A 52 -12.69 4.50 18.66
C SER A 52 -11.25 4.00 18.78
N LEU A 53 -10.33 4.58 17.99
CA LEU A 53 -8.90 4.26 18.06
C LEU A 53 -8.30 4.69 19.40
N ASP A 54 -8.64 5.88 19.88
CA ASP A 54 -8.15 6.41 21.15
C ASP A 54 -8.57 5.51 22.32
N LYS A 55 -9.86 5.14 22.39
CA LYS A 55 -10.37 4.18 23.37
C LYS A 55 -9.63 2.84 23.32
N TYR A 56 -9.38 2.32 22.11
CA TYR A 56 -8.61 1.08 21.95
C TYR A 56 -7.17 1.22 22.46
N LEU A 57 -6.48 2.29 22.13
CA LEU A 57 -5.10 2.52 22.53
C LEU A 57 -4.94 2.70 24.04
N ILE A 58 -5.85 3.44 24.67
CA ILE A 58 -5.87 3.62 26.13
C ILE A 58 -6.06 2.27 26.83
N ASN A 59 -7.02 1.47 26.39
CA ASN A 59 -7.38 0.21 27.02
C ASN A 59 -6.35 -0.91 26.75
N SER A 60 -5.72 -0.93 25.59
CA SER A 60 -4.82 -2.02 25.19
C SER A 60 -3.40 -1.91 25.69
N ARG A 61 -2.99 -0.78 26.25
CA ARG A 61 -1.59 -0.44 26.60
C ARG A 61 -0.61 -0.60 25.43
N ASN A 62 -1.12 -0.75 24.20
CA ASN A 62 -0.30 -0.93 23.00
C ASN A 62 0.34 0.40 22.58
N LYS A 63 1.61 0.32 22.19
CA LYS A 63 2.32 1.46 21.63
C LYS A 63 2.43 1.27 20.13
N PHE A 64 2.22 2.33 19.36
CA PHE A 64 2.48 2.34 17.91
C PHE A 64 3.50 3.41 17.57
N SER A 65 4.18 3.20 16.45
CA SER A 65 5.13 4.16 15.90
C SER A 65 4.99 4.18 14.38
N ILE A 66 5.05 5.36 13.80
CA ILE A 66 4.98 5.57 12.35
C ILE A 66 6.34 6.06 11.87
N TYR A 67 6.91 5.38 10.88
CA TYR A 67 8.20 5.74 10.30
C TYR A 67 8.04 6.05 8.81
N SER A 68 8.36 7.28 8.40
CA SER A 68 8.45 7.67 7.00
C SER A 68 9.84 7.32 6.46
N LYS A 69 10.10 6.02 6.29
CA LYS A 69 11.41 5.49 5.84
C LYS A 69 11.23 4.43 4.76
N SER A 70 12.21 4.32 3.88
CA SER A 70 12.26 3.25 2.89
C SER A 70 12.52 1.89 3.56
N SER A 71 11.80 0.84 3.14
CA SER A 71 12.02 -0.54 3.57
C SER A 71 13.42 -1.08 3.25
N LEU A 72 14.11 -0.49 2.27
CA LEU A 72 15.54 -0.75 2.01
C LEU A 72 16.43 -0.43 3.23
N LYS A 73 15.98 0.45 4.10
CA LYS A 73 16.68 0.89 5.31
C LYS A 73 15.99 0.44 6.61
N ALA A 74 15.07 -0.53 6.55
CA ALA A 74 14.35 -1.01 7.73
C ALA A 74 15.31 -1.43 8.86
N HIS A 75 16.38 -2.16 8.52
CA HIS A 75 17.40 -2.58 9.47
C HIS A 75 18.20 -1.43 10.12
N LYS A 76 18.12 -0.20 9.58
CA LYS A 76 18.77 0.99 10.17
C LYS A 76 17.86 1.72 11.17
N THR A 77 16.61 1.30 11.31
CA THR A 77 15.67 1.91 12.26
C THR A 77 16.01 1.43 13.67
N LYS A 78 16.42 2.35 14.53
CA LYS A 78 16.95 2.08 15.90
C LYS A 78 15.97 1.22 16.70
N GLU A 79 14.70 1.54 16.66
CA GLU A 79 13.64 0.86 17.41
C GLU A 79 13.37 -0.57 16.92
N LEU A 80 13.66 -0.86 15.65
CA LEU A 80 13.51 -2.21 15.10
C LEU A 80 14.73 -3.09 15.38
N LYS A 81 15.91 -2.49 15.58
CA LYS A 81 17.12 -3.24 15.93
C LYS A 81 17.06 -3.89 17.32
N SER A 82 16.43 -3.19 18.26
CA SER A 82 16.35 -3.63 19.66
C SER A 82 15.16 -4.54 19.96
N LYS A 83 14.24 -4.70 19.02
CA LYS A 83 13.00 -5.47 19.21
C LYS A 83 13.02 -6.78 18.43
N LYS A 84 12.54 -7.85 19.05
CA LYS A 84 12.24 -9.11 18.34
C LYS A 84 10.94 -8.92 17.59
N VAL A 85 11.03 -8.70 16.28
CA VAL A 85 9.86 -8.62 15.40
C VAL A 85 9.19 -9.98 15.33
N LYS A 86 7.92 -10.08 15.70
CA LYS A 86 7.16 -11.34 15.67
C LYS A 86 6.39 -11.52 14.37
N LEU A 87 5.81 -10.44 13.85
CA LEU A 87 4.98 -10.48 12.66
C LEU A 87 5.30 -9.28 11.75
N ILE A 88 5.44 -9.54 10.47
CA ILE A 88 5.51 -8.54 9.41
C ILE A 88 4.33 -8.77 8.48
N VAL A 89 3.47 -7.77 8.33
CA VAL A 89 2.36 -7.81 7.37
C VAL A 89 2.66 -6.82 6.26
N THR A 90 2.65 -7.28 5.03
CA THR A 90 2.97 -6.44 3.88
C THR A 90 2.23 -6.83 2.62
N SER A 91 1.96 -5.85 1.77
CA SER A 91 1.55 -6.03 0.39
C SER A 91 2.60 -5.32 -0.48
N PRO A 92 3.69 -6.01 -0.85
CA PRO A 92 4.74 -5.40 -1.66
C PRO A 92 4.18 -4.98 -3.02
N PRO A 93 4.82 -4.03 -3.72
CA PRO A 93 4.40 -3.68 -5.07
C PRO A 93 4.28 -4.93 -5.95
N TYR A 94 3.18 -5.02 -6.69
CA TYR A 94 2.92 -6.20 -7.49
C TYR A 94 3.78 -6.21 -8.76
N PRO A 95 4.32 -7.36 -9.18
CA PRO A 95 5.12 -7.45 -10.40
C PRO A 95 4.33 -6.95 -11.63
N GLY A 96 4.95 -6.08 -12.41
CA GLY A 96 4.34 -5.55 -13.65
C GLY A 96 3.22 -4.54 -13.45
N ILE A 97 2.89 -4.17 -12.21
CA ILE A 97 1.88 -3.16 -11.91
C ILE A 97 2.54 -1.85 -11.53
N ASN A 98 2.22 -0.82 -12.31
CA ASN A 98 2.66 0.54 -12.05
C ASN A 98 1.53 1.32 -11.36
N ILE A 99 1.63 1.49 -10.04
CA ILE A 99 0.67 2.29 -9.28
C ILE A 99 1.34 3.60 -8.87
N SER A 100 0.83 4.71 -9.37
CA SER A 100 1.23 6.03 -8.91
C SER A 100 0.37 6.43 -7.72
N TYR A 101 0.82 6.12 -6.50
CA TYR A 101 0.13 6.58 -5.28
C TYR A 101 0.27 8.09 -5.05
N SER A 102 1.19 8.74 -5.76
CA SER A 102 1.48 10.16 -5.61
C SER A 102 0.55 11.08 -6.39
N ARG A 103 -0.27 10.53 -7.27
CA ARG A 103 -1.17 11.33 -8.11
C ARG A 103 -2.56 10.74 -8.13
N TRP A 104 -3.56 11.57 -7.95
CA TRP A 104 -4.94 11.18 -8.15
C TRP A 104 -5.34 11.34 -9.61
N GLN A 105 -6.31 10.56 -10.02
CA GLN A 105 -6.91 10.68 -11.34
C GLN A 105 -8.23 11.44 -11.23
N ILE A 106 -8.32 12.56 -11.89
CA ILE A 106 -9.59 13.30 -12.06
C ILE A 106 -10.37 12.61 -13.17
N HIS A 107 -11.62 12.26 -12.89
CA HIS A 107 -12.50 11.52 -13.79
C HIS A 107 -11.85 10.24 -14.38
N GLY A 108 -10.92 9.64 -13.64
CA GLY A 108 -10.20 8.46 -14.08
C GLY A 108 -9.34 8.65 -15.33
N ARG A 109 -9.02 9.87 -15.73
CA ARG A 109 -8.28 10.17 -16.97
C ARG A 109 -7.06 11.06 -16.78
N ARG A 110 -7.14 12.09 -15.95
CA ARG A 110 -6.06 13.07 -15.78
C ARG A 110 -5.43 12.97 -14.40
N ASN A 111 -4.12 12.79 -14.35
CA ASN A 111 -3.39 12.82 -13.10
C ASN A 111 -3.33 14.24 -12.53
N THR A 112 -3.53 14.38 -11.22
CA THR A 112 -3.41 15.66 -10.53
C THR A 112 -2.47 15.56 -9.34
N ALA A 113 -1.73 16.62 -9.10
CA ALA A 113 -0.89 16.80 -7.92
C ALA A 113 -1.64 17.47 -6.74
N LEU A 114 -2.95 17.63 -6.86
CA LEU A 114 -3.80 18.29 -5.86
C LEU A 114 -3.52 17.87 -4.40
N PRO A 115 -3.27 16.58 -4.07
CA PRO A 115 -2.95 16.19 -2.70
C PRO A 115 -1.75 16.92 -2.12
N TYR A 116 -0.72 17.17 -2.92
CA TYR A 116 0.49 17.87 -2.48
C TYR A 116 0.21 19.33 -2.18
N PHE A 117 -0.59 20.00 -3.02
CA PHE A 117 -1.00 21.38 -2.78
C PHE A 117 -1.83 21.52 -1.50
N VAL A 118 -2.80 20.63 -1.28
CA VAL A 118 -3.62 20.64 -0.06
C VAL A 118 -2.76 20.43 1.19
N LEU A 119 -1.80 19.50 1.12
CA LEU A 119 -0.90 19.23 2.25
C LEU A 119 0.16 20.31 2.44
N GLY A 120 0.43 21.13 1.43
CA GLY A 120 1.51 22.12 1.45
C GLY A 120 2.89 21.47 1.45
N ILE A 121 3.05 20.37 0.72
CA ILE A 121 4.32 19.65 0.55
C ILE A 121 4.77 19.67 -0.92
N PRO A 122 6.08 19.62 -1.20
CA PRO A 122 6.59 19.60 -2.56
C PRO A 122 6.02 18.44 -3.38
N VAL A 123 5.68 18.71 -4.63
CA VAL A 123 5.31 17.66 -5.58
C VAL A 123 6.58 16.90 -5.95
N PRO A 124 6.63 15.58 -5.73
CA PRO A 124 7.83 14.81 -6.09
C PRO A 124 8.01 14.84 -7.61
N GLU A 125 9.22 15.17 -8.01
CA GLU A 125 9.59 15.15 -9.42
C GLU A 125 9.41 13.73 -9.99
N ASN A 126 8.51 13.57 -10.93
CA ASN A 126 8.33 12.53 -11.95
C ASN A 126 8.52 11.05 -11.59
N LYS A 127 8.87 10.66 -10.39
CA LYS A 127 9.11 9.25 -10.08
C LYS A 127 8.18 8.80 -8.97
N SER A 128 7.24 7.96 -9.32
CA SER A 128 6.49 7.19 -8.34
C SER A 128 7.50 6.49 -7.41
N ILE A 129 7.53 6.93 -6.16
CA ILE A 129 8.43 6.38 -5.12
C ILE A 129 8.21 4.87 -4.96
N PHE A 130 7.06 4.37 -5.38
CA PHE A 130 6.61 2.99 -5.24
C PHE A 130 6.69 2.16 -6.53
N ASN A 131 7.25 2.70 -7.62
CA ASN A 131 7.45 1.94 -8.85
C ASN A 131 8.74 1.17 -8.80
N PHE A 132 8.64 -0.14 -8.82
CA PHE A 132 9.80 -0.97 -9.03
C PHE A 132 10.19 -1.03 -10.50
N GLN A 133 9.23 -0.82 -11.41
CA GLN A 133 9.51 -0.84 -12.84
C GLN A 133 8.43 -0.12 -13.66
N SER A 134 8.84 0.48 -14.81
CA SER A 134 7.90 0.99 -15.81
C SER A 134 7.26 -0.16 -16.59
N PRO A 135 5.94 -0.09 -16.91
CA PRO A 135 5.28 -1.09 -17.76
C PRO A 135 5.88 -1.21 -19.16
N ARG A 136 6.66 -0.21 -19.59
CA ARG A 136 7.33 -0.19 -20.90
C ARG A 136 8.57 -1.08 -20.96
N ASN A 137 9.16 -1.41 -19.83
CA ASN A 137 10.30 -2.32 -19.78
C ASN A 137 9.79 -3.76 -19.66
N LYS A 138 10.08 -4.59 -20.64
CA LYS A 138 9.69 -6.00 -20.69
C LYS A 138 10.43 -6.86 -19.63
N SER A 139 11.53 -6.37 -19.05
CA SER A 139 12.32 -7.08 -18.05
C SER A 139 11.84 -6.76 -16.64
N TYR A 140 11.70 -7.81 -15.82
CA TYR A 140 11.41 -7.71 -14.39
C TYR A 140 12.67 -7.59 -13.51
N ASP A 141 13.85 -7.44 -14.09
CA ASP A 141 15.12 -7.51 -13.35
C ASP A 141 15.24 -6.41 -12.31
N ILE A 142 14.87 -5.17 -12.67
CA ILE A 142 14.86 -4.05 -11.72
C ILE A 142 13.89 -4.31 -10.56
N TYR A 143 12.75 -4.95 -10.84
CA TYR A 143 11.78 -5.31 -9.81
C TYR A 143 12.40 -6.31 -8.82
N PHE A 144 12.98 -7.39 -9.34
CA PHE A 144 13.53 -8.46 -8.49
C PHE A 144 14.80 -8.02 -7.75
N ASP A 145 15.68 -7.21 -8.35
CA ASP A 145 16.82 -6.58 -7.68
C ASP A 145 16.38 -5.74 -6.46
N LYS A 146 15.36 -4.90 -6.65
CA LYS A 146 14.81 -4.10 -5.53
C LYS A 146 14.13 -4.96 -4.48
N LEU A 147 13.36 -5.96 -4.90
CA LEU A 147 12.70 -6.91 -3.99
C LEU A 147 13.73 -7.62 -3.11
N GLU A 148 14.78 -8.14 -3.71
CA GLU A 148 15.88 -8.81 -3.03
C GLU A 148 16.55 -7.89 -1.99
N LYS A 149 16.90 -6.66 -2.39
CA LYS A 149 17.50 -5.67 -1.48
C LYS A 149 16.61 -5.36 -0.28
N ILE A 150 15.28 -5.25 -0.52
CA ILE A 150 14.31 -5.02 0.56
C ILE A 150 14.26 -6.22 1.51
N PHE A 151 14.13 -7.44 0.98
CA PHE A 151 14.05 -8.63 1.83
C PHE A 151 15.36 -8.94 2.55
N LYS A 152 16.51 -8.66 1.96
CA LYS A 152 17.81 -8.68 2.67
C LYS A 152 17.85 -7.66 3.83
N SER A 153 17.24 -6.49 3.66
CA SER A 153 17.10 -5.50 4.74
C SER A 153 16.15 -5.98 5.84
N ILE A 154 15.00 -6.54 5.46
CA ILE A 154 14.01 -7.10 6.38
C ILE A 154 14.59 -8.27 7.17
N ARG A 155 15.33 -9.16 6.52
CA ARG A 155 15.99 -10.29 7.19
C ARG A 155 16.80 -9.88 8.43
N LYS A 156 17.46 -8.72 8.38
CA LYS A 156 18.29 -8.22 9.49
C LYS A 156 17.51 -7.83 10.74
N ILE A 157 16.20 -7.67 10.65
CA ILE A 157 15.31 -7.37 11.78
C ILE A 157 14.44 -8.57 12.17
N CYS A 158 14.55 -9.68 11.46
CA CYS A 158 13.82 -10.92 11.72
C CYS A 158 14.59 -11.81 12.70
N SER A 159 13.84 -12.59 13.48
CA SER A 159 14.31 -13.74 14.26
C SER A 159 13.72 -15.02 13.69
N LYS A 160 14.15 -16.19 14.19
CA LYS A 160 13.58 -17.50 13.81
C LYS A 160 12.05 -17.59 14.02
N ASP A 161 11.52 -16.81 14.98
CA ASP A 161 10.08 -16.77 15.28
C ASP A 161 9.31 -15.75 14.43
N THR A 162 9.99 -14.94 13.64
CA THR A 162 9.33 -13.92 12.81
C THR A 162 8.57 -14.58 11.68
N VAL A 163 7.28 -14.29 11.58
CA VAL A 163 6.45 -14.66 10.43
C VAL A 163 6.24 -13.44 9.55
N ILE A 164 6.41 -13.61 8.24
CA ILE A 164 6.10 -12.61 7.23
C ILE A 164 4.84 -13.07 6.51
N LEU A 165 3.79 -12.27 6.62
CA LEU A 165 2.51 -12.47 5.92
C LEU A 165 2.45 -11.47 4.76
N GLN A 166 2.25 -11.99 3.56
CA GLN A 166 2.26 -11.19 2.34
C GLN A 166 0.98 -11.44 1.53
N LEU A 167 0.39 -10.36 1.01
CA LEU A 167 -0.66 -10.45 0.00
C LEU A 167 -0.09 -9.89 -1.31
N VAL A 168 0.05 -10.72 -2.32
CA VAL A 168 0.68 -10.35 -3.60
C VAL A 168 -0.18 -10.82 -4.76
N ALA A 169 -0.33 -9.99 -5.79
CA ALA A 169 -1.02 -10.37 -7.01
C ALA A 169 -0.02 -10.61 -8.14
N PHE A 170 -0.29 -11.64 -8.91
CA PHE A 170 0.49 -12.00 -10.08
C PHE A 170 -0.41 -11.99 -11.33
N ASN A 171 0.08 -11.40 -12.40
CA ASN A 171 -0.48 -11.63 -13.72
C ASN A 171 -0.15 -13.07 -14.16
N ARG A 172 -0.95 -13.64 -15.04
CA ARG A 172 -0.77 -15.00 -15.59
C ARG A 172 0.51 -15.20 -16.43
N GLN A 173 1.51 -14.35 -16.27
CA GLN A 173 2.79 -14.51 -16.95
C GLN A 173 3.55 -15.66 -16.30
N ASN A 174 3.89 -16.65 -17.12
CA ASN A 174 4.59 -17.86 -16.67
C ASN A 174 5.94 -17.50 -16.01
N GLY A 175 6.22 -18.11 -14.86
CA GLY A 175 7.50 -18.05 -14.19
C GLY A 175 7.72 -16.87 -13.22
N ILE A 176 6.87 -15.83 -13.23
CA ILE A 176 7.06 -14.66 -12.32
C ILE A 176 6.79 -15.03 -10.88
N PHE A 177 5.79 -15.86 -10.64
CA PHE A 177 5.46 -16.32 -9.29
C PHE A 177 6.58 -17.18 -8.72
N GLU A 178 7.09 -18.10 -9.49
CA GLU A 178 8.21 -18.98 -9.14
C GLU A 178 9.48 -18.16 -8.87
N LYS A 179 9.78 -17.18 -9.73
CA LYS A 179 10.89 -16.24 -9.54
C LYS A 179 10.73 -15.42 -8.25
N TYR A 180 9.49 -15.04 -7.91
CA TYR A 180 9.20 -14.33 -6.66
C TYR A 180 9.54 -15.20 -5.44
N LEU A 181 9.05 -16.45 -5.41
CA LEU A 181 9.34 -17.38 -4.33
C LEU A 181 10.84 -17.67 -4.21
N LYS A 182 11.51 -17.91 -5.35
CA LYS A 182 12.96 -18.12 -5.40
C LYS A 182 13.73 -16.94 -4.85
N THR A 183 13.34 -15.71 -5.19
CA THR A 183 13.97 -14.48 -4.65
C THR A 183 13.87 -14.42 -3.13
N LEU A 184 12.73 -14.78 -2.54
CA LEU A 184 12.61 -14.83 -1.07
C LEU A 184 13.45 -15.95 -0.46
N GLU A 185 13.49 -17.09 -1.12
CA GLU A 185 14.33 -18.22 -0.70
C GLU A 185 15.81 -17.85 -0.68
N ASP A 186 16.28 -17.17 -1.70
CA ASP A 186 17.67 -16.68 -1.83
C ASP A 186 17.98 -15.59 -0.79
N CYS A 187 16.97 -14.85 -0.35
CA CYS A 187 17.07 -13.95 0.81
C CYS A 187 17.08 -14.69 2.16
N GLY A 188 17.00 -16.01 2.18
CA GLY A 188 17.04 -16.84 3.39
C GLY A 188 15.70 -17.04 4.09
N PHE A 189 14.60 -16.88 3.36
CA PHE A 189 13.26 -17.18 3.86
C PHE A 189 12.76 -18.50 3.29
N LYS A 190 12.00 -19.26 4.09
CA LYS A 190 11.27 -20.42 3.62
C LYS A 190 9.77 -20.18 3.69
N GLU A 191 9.05 -20.65 2.68
CA GLU A 191 7.60 -20.59 2.67
C GLU A 191 7.01 -21.54 3.73
N LEU A 192 6.00 -21.04 4.44
CA LEU A 192 5.15 -21.85 5.32
C LEU A 192 3.85 -22.12 4.58
N LYS A 193 3.60 -23.37 4.22
CA LYS A 193 2.33 -23.77 3.62
C LYS A 193 1.25 -23.80 4.72
N LEU A 194 0.15 -23.11 4.48
CA LEU A 194 -1.04 -23.27 5.29
C LEU A 194 -1.53 -24.69 5.12
N LYS A 195 -1.73 -25.41 6.26
CA LYS A 195 -2.09 -26.85 6.36
C LYS A 195 -2.83 -27.38 5.11
N LYS A 196 -3.40 -28.46 5.00
CA LYS A 196 -4.05 -29.18 3.87
C LYS A 196 -4.43 -28.40 2.58
N GLN A 197 -4.67 -27.09 2.64
CA GLN A 197 -5.09 -26.26 1.50
C GLN A 197 -3.93 -25.66 0.68
N GLY A 198 -2.66 -25.83 1.10
CA GLY A 198 -1.54 -25.23 0.39
C GLY A 198 -1.54 -23.70 0.50
N ARG A 199 -1.69 -22.99 -0.62
CA ARG A 199 -1.77 -21.53 -0.70
C ARG A 199 -3.21 -21.07 -0.84
N VAL A 200 -3.55 -19.95 -0.18
CA VAL A 200 -4.86 -19.31 -0.34
C VAL A 200 -4.78 -18.32 -1.50
N TRP A 201 -5.53 -18.61 -2.55
CA TRP A 201 -5.69 -17.75 -3.71
C TRP A 201 -7.07 -17.10 -3.68
N ARG A 202 -7.12 -15.82 -4.03
CA ARG A 202 -8.39 -15.15 -4.27
C ARG A 202 -8.38 -14.44 -5.62
N LYS A 203 -9.49 -14.51 -6.31
CA LYS A 203 -9.76 -13.72 -7.49
C LYS A 203 -10.16 -12.31 -7.03
N VAL A 204 -9.52 -11.27 -7.55
CA VAL A 204 -9.91 -9.89 -7.27
C VAL A 204 -10.85 -9.42 -8.37
N PRO A 205 -12.17 -9.36 -8.10
CA PRO A 205 -13.11 -8.90 -9.11
C PRO A 205 -12.94 -7.39 -9.33
N ASN A 206 -13.18 -6.96 -10.56
CA ASN A 206 -13.44 -5.56 -10.93
C ASN A 206 -12.45 -4.52 -10.40
N ARG A 207 -11.16 -4.68 -10.62
CA ARG A 207 -10.27 -3.53 -10.49
C ARG A 207 -10.64 -2.51 -11.58
N SER A 208 -11.22 -1.40 -11.17
CA SER A 208 -11.87 -0.39 -12.02
C SER A 208 -11.00 0.13 -13.18
N TRP A 209 -9.70 0.08 -13.07
CA TRP A 209 -8.77 0.52 -14.10
C TRP A 209 -8.50 -0.55 -15.18
N GLN A 210 -8.62 -1.85 -14.87
CA GLN A 210 -8.49 -2.93 -15.86
C GLN A 210 -9.82 -3.20 -16.57
N ALA A 211 -10.93 -3.04 -15.90
CA ALA A 211 -12.26 -3.24 -16.46
C ALA A 211 -12.57 -2.34 -17.68
N LYS A 212 -11.77 -1.30 -17.91
CA LYS A 212 -11.95 -0.37 -19.03
C LYS A 212 -11.36 -0.83 -20.34
N PHE A 213 -10.40 -1.73 -20.34
CA PHE A 213 -9.57 -2.06 -21.50
C PHE A 213 -9.86 -3.43 -22.10
N VAL A 214 -10.67 -4.24 -21.45
CA VAL A 214 -10.97 -5.60 -21.90
C VAL A 214 -12.48 -5.81 -21.87
N LYS A 215 -13.06 -6.17 -23.01
CA LYS A 215 -14.45 -6.62 -23.12
C LYS A 215 -14.50 -8.09 -22.64
N GLY A 216 -15.30 -8.39 -21.64
CA GLY A 216 -15.47 -9.76 -21.13
C GLY A 216 -15.24 -9.90 -19.63
N ASP A 217 -15.35 -11.09 -19.12
CA ASP A 217 -15.14 -11.40 -17.70
C ASP A 217 -13.65 -11.25 -17.34
N ILE A 218 -13.29 -10.04 -16.96
CA ILE A 218 -11.93 -9.64 -16.64
C ILE A 218 -11.62 -10.13 -15.24
N SER A 219 -11.30 -11.38 -15.15
CA SER A 219 -10.60 -11.86 -13.99
C SER A 219 -9.16 -11.37 -14.08
N SER A 220 -9.00 -10.20 -13.61
CA SER A 220 -7.72 -9.59 -13.37
C SER A 220 -6.83 -10.51 -12.52
N SER A 221 -5.84 -10.07 -11.92
CA SER A 221 -4.85 -10.74 -11.11
C SER A 221 -5.46 -11.66 -10.04
N ASN A 222 -4.90 -12.86 -9.90
CA ASN A 222 -5.08 -13.67 -8.71
C ASN A 222 -4.15 -13.14 -7.61
N GLU A 223 -4.71 -12.82 -6.46
CA GLU A 223 -3.94 -12.53 -5.26
C GLU A 223 -3.70 -13.81 -4.47
N VAL A 224 -2.50 -13.96 -3.96
CA VAL A 224 -2.10 -15.08 -3.11
C VAL A 224 -1.66 -14.57 -1.74
N LEU A 225 -2.09 -15.29 -0.71
CA LEU A 225 -1.59 -15.12 0.64
C LEU A 225 -0.37 -16.02 0.82
N LEU A 226 0.77 -15.42 1.10
CA LEU A 226 2.04 -16.10 1.33
C LEU A 226 2.50 -15.90 2.77
N LEU A 227 2.97 -16.96 3.37
CA LEU A 227 3.61 -16.95 4.69
C LEU A 227 5.06 -17.40 4.55
N HIS A 228 5.97 -16.65 5.16
CA HIS A 228 7.39 -16.98 5.17
C HIS A 228 7.98 -16.83 6.58
N LYS A 229 9.04 -17.58 6.85
CA LYS A 229 9.90 -17.41 8.02
C LYS A 229 11.37 -17.57 7.62
N LEU A 230 12.30 -17.22 8.50
CA LEU A 230 13.71 -17.51 8.27
C LEU A 230 13.94 -19.03 8.15
N LYS A 231 14.89 -19.40 7.27
CA LYS A 231 15.43 -20.78 7.18
C LYS A 231 16.14 -21.16 8.45
#